data_249f38efe2a1a72ad7a0726daa3870cf
#
_entry.id   249f38efe2a1a72ad7a0726daa3870cf
#
_cell.length_a   1.000
_cell.length_b   1.000
_cell.length_c   1.000
_cell.angle_alpha   90.00
_cell.angle_beta   90.00
_cell.angle_gamma   90.00
#
_symmetry.space_group_name_H-M   'P 1'
#
loop_
_entity.id
_entity.type
_entity.pdbx_description
1 polymer ?
#
loop_
_entity_poly.entity_id
_entity_poly.type
_entity_poly.pdbx_seq_one_letter_code
_entity_poly.pdbx_strand_id
1 'polypeptide(L)'
;MRGRLELEIEREKVYKTKKNPNGTFIARTIQVSKEENMLDFMLEIKHLRKKELTYRNLLVTTENWYDSFRLARGDLKWVSLHTVAVWDWLGHKLVEVAAPTGKENYRISNDHCSAYREK
;
A
#
# COMPACT_ATOMS: atom_id res chain seq x y z
N MET A 1 25.85 -1.94 18.65
CA MET A 1 25.14 -1.85 18.32
C MET A 1 24.15 -2.55 18.24
N ARG A 2 23.40 -2.89 18.35
CA ARG A 2 22.51 -3.51 18.34
C ARG A 2 21.39 -3.21 17.62
N GLY A 3 20.85 -2.18 17.55
CA GLY A 3 19.72 -1.80 16.79
C GLY A 3 19.82 -2.12 15.35
N ARG A 4 20.97 -2.37 14.94
CA ARG A 4 21.21 -2.73 13.59
C ARG A 4 20.47 -3.98 13.16
N LEU A 5 20.25 -4.87 14.08
CA LEU A 5 19.53 -6.08 13.79
C LEU A 5 18.11 -5.83 13.38
N GLU A 6 17.46 -4.89 14.05
CA GLU A 6 16.09 -4.59 13.70
C GLU A 6 15.99 -3.99 12.35
N LEU A 7 16.98 -3.23 11.94
CA LEU A 7 16.96 -2.63 10.62
C LEU A 7 17.00 -3.67 9.52
N GLU A 8 17.54 -4.83 9.81
CA GLU A 8 17.62 -5.88 8.81
C GLU A 8 16.33 -6.65 8.70
N ILE A 9 15.43 -6.50 9.66
CA ILE A 9 14.19 -7.25 9.68
C ILE A 9 13.14 -6.63 8.78
N GLU A 10 13.08 -5.31 8.76
CA GLU A 10 12.08 -4.62 7.96
C GLU A 10 12.73 -3.65 7.03
N ARG A 11 12.33 -3.72 5.78
CA ARG A 11 12.77 -2.78 4.77
C ARG A 11 11.57 -2.27 4.02
N GLU A 12 11.56 -0.97 3.76
CA GLU A 12 10.47 -0.36 3.04
C GLU A 12 10.96 0.13 1.69
N LYS A 13 10.17 -0.13 0.68
CA LYS A 13 10.44 0.36 -0.65
C LYS A 13 9.17 1.02 -1.17
N VAL A 14 9.30 2.29 -1.55
CA VAL A 14 8.16 3.03 -2.08
C VAL A 14 8.06 2.75 -3.57
N TYR A 15 6.89 2.35 -4.02
CA TYR A 15 6.67 2.11 -5.44
C TYR A 15 6.04 3.29 -6.13
N LYS A 16 4.96 3.83 -5.57
CA LYS A 16 4.24 4.92 -6.20
C LYS A 16 3.86 5.95 -5.16
N THR A 17 3.84 7.20 -5.58
CA THR A 17 3.51 8.31 -4.71
C THR A 17 2.64 9.28 -5.49
N LYS A 18 1.49 9.64 -4.93
CA LYS A 18 0.56 10.57 -5.59
C LYS A 18 -0.05 11.51 -4.58
N LYS A 19 0.05 12.81 -4.87
CA LYS A 19 -0.66 13.82 -4.09
C LYS A 19 -2.08 13.96 -4.63
N ASN A 20 -3.01 14.29 -3.73
CA ASN A 20 -4.36 14.57 -4.19
C ASN A 20 -4.39 15.93 -4.92
N PRO A 21 -5.49 16.24 -5.63
CA PRO A 21 -5.50 17.42 -6.49
C PRO A 21 -5.17 18.74 -5.81
N ASN A 22 -5.55 18.93 -4.54
CA ASN A 22 -5.24 20.19 -3.87
C ASN A 22 -4.01 20.11 -2.98
N GLY A 23 -3.27 19.02 -3.02
CA GLY A 23 -2.02 18.93 -2.28
C GLY A 23 -2.16 18.76 -0.78
N THR A 24 -3.32 18.38 -0.29
CA THR A 24 -3.55 18.20 1.15
C THR A 24 -3.04 16.87 1.64
N PHE A 25 -3.16 15.83 0.82
CA PHE A 25 -2.77 14.48 1.20
C PHE A 25 -1.83 13.88 0.18
N ILE A 26 -1.00 12.96 0.65
CA ILE A 26 -0.14 12.19 -0.22
C ILE A 26 -0.38 10.71 0.07
N ALA A 27 -0.51 9.92 -0.99
CA ALA A 27 -0.70 8.49 -0.88
C ALA A 27 0.50 7.78 -1.47
N ARG A 28 0.92 6.68 -0.84
CA ARG A 28 2.05 5.90 -1.32
C ARG A 28 1.72 4.43 -1.23
N THR A 29 2.16 3.68 -2.25
CA THR A 29 2.16 2.23 -2.15
C THR A 29 3.58 1.82 -1.81
N ILE A 30 3.71 0.96 -0.81
CA ILE A 30 5.02 0.55 -0.31
C ILE A 30 5.06 -0.95 -0.13
N GLN A 31 6.27 -1.48 -0.23
CA GLN A 31 6.53 -2.87 0.07
C GLN A 31 7.35 -2.93 1.34
N VAL A 32 6.92 -3.76 2.27
CA VAL A 32 7.66 -3.96 3.51
C VAL A 32 8.12 -5.40 3.55
N SER A 33 9.43 -5.60 3.65
CA SER A 33 10.03 -6.93 3.74
C SER A 33 10.22 -7.25 5.22
N LYS A 34 9.49 -8.21 5.73
CA LYS A 34 9.56 -8.52 7.15
C LYS A 34 10.34 -9.76 7.46
N GLU A 35 10.15 -10.78 6.66
CA GLU A 35 10.83 -12.04 6.84
C GLU A 35 11.30 -12.50 5.50
N GLU A 36 12.16 -13.50 5.54
CA GLU A 36 12.61 -14.07 4.31
C GLU A 36 11.40 -14.52 3.50
N ASN A 37 11.30 -14.05 2.26
CA ASN A 37 10.25 -14.43 1.34
C ASN A 37 8.87 -13.91 1.66
N MET A 38 8.74 -13.05 2.67
CA MET A 38 7.43 -12.50 2.99
C MET A 38 7.46 -11.00 2.74
N LEU A 39 6.60 -10.56 1.83
CA LEU A 39 6.55 -9.16 1.40
C LEU A 39 5.14 -8.63 1.58
N ASP A 40 5.01 -7.56 2.34
CA ASP A 40 3.73 -6.90 2.56
C ASP A 40 3.59 -5.73 1.60
N PHE A 41 2.51 -5.70 0.86
CA PHE A 41 2.19 -4.59 -0.03
C PHE A 41 1.17 -3.73 0.68
N MET A 42 1.50 -2.46 0.91
CA MET A 42 0.73 -1.59 1.78
C MET A 42 0.38 -0.29 1.11
N LEU A 43 -0.67 0.35 1.61
CA LEU A 43 -1.03 1.71 1.23
C LEU A 43 -0.89 2.60 2.45
N GLU A 44 -0.30 3.77 2.25
CA GLU A 44 -0.11 4.75 3.30
C GLU A 44 -0.64 6.10 2.83
N ILE A 45 -1.38 6.79 3.68
CA ILE A 45 -1.88 8.13 3.38
C ILE A 45 -1.48 9.06 4.50
N LYS A 46 -0.95 10.21 4.14
CA LYS A 46 -0.45 11.18 5.10
C LYS A 46 -1.00 12.56 4.78
N HIS A 47 -1.39 13.28 5.82
CA HIS A 47 -1.79 14.68 5.68
C HIS A 47 -0.50 15.49 5.57
N LEU A 48 -0.33 16.20 4.46
CA LEU A 48 0.95 16.86 4.20
C LEU A 48 1.26 17.98 5.17
N ARG A 49 0.25 18.79 5.50
CA ARG A 49 0.47 19.92 6.37
C ARG A 49 0.68 19.50 7.83
N LYS A 50 -0.15 18.60 8.30
CA LYS A 50 -0.07 18.14 9.69
C LYS A 50 0.97 17.05 9.87
N LYS A 51 1.41 16.44 8.77
CA LYS A 51 2.41 15.38 8.79
C LYS A 51 1.96 14.18 9.61
N GLU A 52 0.66 13.89 9.56
CA GLU A 52 0.07 12.78 10.28
C GLU A 52 -0.40 11.71 9.31
N LEU A 53 -0.19 10.46 9.71
CA LEU A 53 -0.74 9.35 8.97
C LEU A 53 -2.23 9.27 9.25
N THR A 54 -3.04 9.26 8.19
CA THR A 54 -4.45 9.02 8.34
C THR A 54 -4.81 7.59 8.01
N TYR A 55 -3.88 6.88 7.34
CA TYR A 55 -4.12 5.49 6.96
C TYR A 55 -2.78 4.83 6.69
N ARG A 56 -2.61 3.62 7.19
CA ARG A 56 -1.49 2.76 6.83
C ARG A 56 -1.94 1.35 7.08
N ASN A 57 -2.11 0.58 6.02
CA ASN A 57 -2.65 -0.75 6.19
C ASN A 57 -2.15 -1.68 5.11
N LEU A 58 -2.13 -2.95 5.46
CA LEU A 58 -1.75 -4.04 4.58
C LEU A 58 -2.82 -4.24 3.53
N LEU A 59 -2.40 -4.40 2.28
CA LEU A 59 -3.31 -4.76 1.20
C LEU A 59 -3.18 -6.23 0.87
N VAL A 60 -1.97 -6.71 0.62
CA VAL A 60 -1.73 -8.10 0.24
C VAL A 60 -0.36 -8.51 0.75
N THR A 61 -0.27 -9.74 1.26
CA THR A 61 1.02 -10.33 1.59
C THR A 61 1.36 -11.35 0.52
N THR A 62 2.57 -11.26 -0.02
CA THR A 62 3.03 -12.21 -1.03
C THR A 62 4.23 -12.96 -0.50
N GLU A 63 4.48 -14.13 -1.09
CA GLU A 63 5.60 -14.96 -0.67
C GLU A 63 6.81 -14.84 -1.59
N ASN A 64 6.72 -13.97 -2.59
CA ASN A 64 7.87 -13.75 -3.44
C ASN A 64 7.78 -12.34 -4.02
N TRP A 65 8.96 -11.84 -4.40
CA TRP A 65 9.02 -10.47 -4.87
C TRP A 65 8.37 -10.29 -6.23
N TYR A 66 8.23 -11.36 -6.99
CA TYR A 66 7.63 -11.25 -8.32
C TYR A 66 6.17 -10.83 -8.21
N ASP A 67 5.42 -11.46 -7.31
CA ASP A 67 4.02 -11.08 -7.12
C ASP A 67 3.91 -9.69 -6.53
N SER A 68 4.81 -9.32 -5.64
CA SER A 68 4.83 -7.98 -5.08
C SER A 68 5.11 -6.95 -6.19
N PHE A 69 6.02 -7.27 -7.08
CA PHE A 69 6.35 -6.40 -8.19
C PHE A 69 5.13 -6.21 -9.11
N ARG A 70 4.39 -7.29 -9.35
CA ARG A 70 3.18 -7.21 -10.18
C ARG A 70 2.13 -6.32 -9.52
N LEU A 71 1.98 -6.42 -8.23
CA LEU A 71 1.07 -5.53 -7.50
C LEU A 71 1.51 -4.09 -7.66
N ALA A 72 2.81 -3.83 -7.56
CA ALA A 72 3.32 -2.48 -7.65
C ALA A 72 3.13 -1.88 -9.04
N ARG A 73 2.91 -2.69 -10.06
CA ARG A 73 2.69 -2.19 -11.41
C ARG A 73 1.24 -1.77 -11.65
N GLY A 74 0.37 -2.01 -10.68
CA GLY A 74 -1.00 -1.53 -10.78
C GLY A 74 -1.07 -0.03 -10.55
N ASP A 75 -2.27 0.49 -10.51
CA ASP A 75 -2.50 1.93 -10.41
C ASP A 75 -2.72 2.40 -8.99
N LEU A 76 -2.25 3.59 -8.72
CA LEU A 76 -2.59 4.35 -7.53
C LEU A 76 -3.17 5.66 -8.02
N LYS A 77 -4.45 5.91 -7.75
CA LYS A 77 -5.12 7.09 -8.27
C LYS A 77 -6.05 7.72 -7.25
N TRP A 78 -6.10 9.05 -7.28
CA TRP A 78 -7.11 9.78 -6.53
C TRP A 78 -8.36 9.82 -7.39
N VAL A 79 -9.39 9.11 -6.95
CA VAL A 79 -10.65 9.03 -7.71
C VAL A 79 -11.54 10.22 -7.41
N SER A 80 -11.23 10.96 -6.35
CA SER A 80 -11.86 12.23 -6.05
C SER A 80 -10.88 13.03 -5.22
N LEU A 81 -11.30 14.22 -4.80
CA LEU A 81 -10.42 15.10 -4.02
C LEU A 81 -9.92 14.42 -2.75
N HIS A 82 -10.75 13.62 -2.11
CA HIS A 82 -10.43 13.04 -0.82
C HIS A 82 -10.44 11.53 -0.78
N THR A 83 -10.52 10.87 -1.92
CA THR A 83 -10.60 9.41 -1.96
C THR A 83 -9.55 8.86 -2.91
N VAL A 84 -8.74 7.93 -2.42
CA VAL A 84 -7.68 7.30 -3.21
C VAL A 84 -7.98 5.83 -3.36
N ALA A 85 -7.58 5.25 -4.48
CA ALA A 85 -7.78 3.83 -4.74
C ALA A 85 -6.53 3.21 -5.33
N VAL A 86 -6.39 1.91 -5.11
CA VAL A 86 -5.27 1.13 -5.59
C VAL A 86 -5.80 -0.05 -6.38
N TRP A 87 -5.21 -0.29 -7.55
CA TRP A 87 -5.55 -1.42 -8.39
C TRP A 87 -4.33 -2.31 -8.56
N ASP A 88 -4.56 -3.59 -8.82
CA ASP A 88 -3.46 -4.49 -9.16
C ASP A 88 -3.15 -4.35 -10.65
N TRP A 89 -2.16 -5.10 -11.11
CA TRP A 89 -1.69 -4.99 -12.49
C TRP A 89 -2.71 -5.50 -13.50
N LEU A 90 -3.69 -6.29 -13.07
CA LEU A 90 -4.75 -6.77 -13.93
C LEU A 90 -5.96 -5.85 -13.96
N GLY A 91 -5.93 -4.78 -13.18
CA GLY A 91 -7.03 -3.83 -13.15
C GLY A 91 -8.09 -4.10 -12.11
N HIS A 92 -7.83 -5.00 -11.18
CA HIS A 92 -8.76 -5.24 -10.08
C HIS A 92 -8.52 -4.20 -8.99
N LYS A 93 -9.59 -3.54 -8.54
CA LYS A 93 -9.45 -2.58 -7.46
C LYS A 93 -9.23 -3.33 -6.16
N LEU A 94 -8.17 -2.98 -5.45
CA LEU A 94 -7.82 -3.63 -4.20
C LEU A 94 -8.46 -2.93 -3.00
N VAL A 95 -8.44 -1.61 -3.00
CA VAL A 95 -8.94 -0.85 -1.87
C VAL A 95 -9.30 0.56 -2.33
N GLU A 96 -10.23 1.17 -1.62
CA GLU A 96 -10.57 2.57 -1.82
C GLU A 96 -10.74 3.19 -0.44
N VAL A 97 -10.04 4.28 -0.18
CA VAL A 97 -9.94 4.85 1.17
C VAL A 97 -10.22 6.34 1.13
N ALA A 98 -11.03 6.78 2.10
CA ALA A 98 -11.27 8.20 2.31
C ALA A 98 -10.10 8.75 3.11
N ALA A 99 -9.31 9.64 2.50
CA ALA A 99 -8.07 10.11 3.10
C ALA A 99 -8.24 10.82 4.44
N PRO A 100 -9.24 11.71 4.62
CA PRO A 100 -9.32 12.45 5.87
C PRO A 100 -9.55 11.58 7.10
N THR A 101 -10.28 10.48 6.93
CA THR A 101 -10.65 9.64 8.06
C THR A 101 -9.93 8.31 8.07
N GLY A 102 -9.35 7.91 6.94
CA GLY A 102 -8.74 6.60 6.83
C GLY A 102 -9.76 5.48 6.71
N LYS A 103 -10.99 5.80 6.37
CA LYS A 103 -12.04 4.80 6.27
C LYS A 103 -11.99 4.11 4.91
N GLU A 104 -12.01 2.78 4.93
CA GLU A 104 -12.06 2.00 3.69
C GLU A 104 -13.49 1.96 3.19
N ASN A 105 -13.69 2.49 1.98
CA ASN A 105 -15.00 2.43 1.32
C ASN A 105 -15.15 1.15 0.53
N TYR A 106 -14.05 0.48 0.23
CA TYR A 106 -14.04 -0.75 -0.53
C TYR A 106 -12.77 -1.52 -0.22
N ARG A 107 -12.88 -2.82 -0.14
CA ARG A 107 -11.72 -3.71 -0.03
C ARG A 107 -12.05 -5.01 -0.75
N ILE A 108 -11.11 -5.45 -1.56
CA ILE A 108 -11.28 -6.68 -2.33
C ILE A 108 -11.38 -7.88 -1.39
N SER A 109 -12.06 -8.93 -1.85
CA SER A 109 -12.29 -10.11 -1.01
C SER A 109 -10.98 -10.81 -0.66
N ASN A 110 -11.00 -11.52 0.47
CA ASN A 110 -9.84 -12.30 0.87
C ASN A 110 -9.51 -13.41 -0.12
N ASP A 111 -10.53 -13.90 -0.84
CA ASP A 111 -10.28 -14.95 -1.82
C ASP A 111 -9.34 -14.49 -2.90
N HIS A 112 -9.52 -13.27 -3.38
CA HIS A 112 -8.63 -12.73 -4.39
C HIS A 112 -7.22 -12.57 -3.84
N CYS A 113 -7.11 -12.06 -2.62
CA CYS A 113 -5.81 -11.86 -2.00
C CYS A 113 -5.09 -13.19 -1.79
N SER A 114 -5.84 -14.23 -1.47
CA SER A 114 -5.25 -15.54 -1.26
C SER A 114 -4.56 -16.08 -2.49
N ALA A 115 -5.06 -15.71 -3.66
CA ALA A 115 -4.48 -16.19 -4.93
C ALA A 115 -3.03 -15.77 -5.07
N TYR A 116 -2.66 -14.62 -4.50
CA TYR A 116 -1.28 -14.18 -4.57
C TYR A 116 -0.37 -15.02 -3.68
N ARG A 117 -0.91 -15.48 -2.56
CA ARG A 117 -0.10 -16.22 -1.61
C ARG A 117 0.10 -17.67 -1.98
N GLU A 118 -0.78 -18.19 -2.82
CA GLU A 118 -0.71 -19.59 -3.18
C GLU A 118 0.14 -19.85 -4.40
N LYS A 119 0.74 -18.82 -4.94
CA LYS A 119 1.63 -19.01 -6.09
C LYS A 119 3.00 -19.54 -5.67
#